data_60fc38db16c11f3bc86c9b928621c4d4
#
_entry.id   60fc38db16c11f3bc86c9b928621c4d4
#
_cell.length_a   1.000
_cell.length_b   1.000
_cell.length_c   1.000
_cell.angle_alpha   90.00
_cell.angle_beta   90.00
_cell.angle_gamma   90.00
#
_symmetry.space_group_name_H-M   'P 1'
#
loop_
_entity.id
_entity.type
_entity.pdbx_description
1 polymer ?
#
loop_
_entity_poly.entity_id
_entity_poly.type
_entity_poly.pdbx_seq_one_letter_code
_entity_poly.pdbx_strand_id
1 'polypeptide(L)'
;MTAGKQKKTPIIVMKKKRYVITDPLTEEQVTSSAPSEILPGPVESSSPAHQTKKNRKWTPEFINTSLEKVKALFPLLRAEEGGFRPLKIGITRDVTDFIAQNPDAGLTLPEWQCAARIITRRWKYLERISVPGALRYGIDGLPAGVVSEHEARHARAFLASRLASKNKNNGANEKSAI
;
A
#
# COMPACT_ATOMS: atom_id res chain seq x y z
N MET A 1 -18.08 41.73 -41.15
CA MET A 1 -17.64 40.35 -41.25
C MET A 1 -16.15 40.28 -40.92
N THR A 2 -15.81 39.95 -39.69
CA THR A 2 -14.41 39.86 -39.26
C THR A 2 -14.21 38.48 -38.56
N ALA A 3 -13.45 37.62 -39.25
CA ALA A 3 -13.14 36.27 -38.77
C ALA A 3 -12.08 36.33 -37.68
N GLY A 4 -12.43 35.89 -36.47
CA GLY A 4 -11.51 35.72 -35.34
C GLY A 4 -10.60 34.50 -35.50
N LYS A 5 -9.30 34.72 -35.65
CA LYS A 5 -8.27 33.70 -35.62
C LYS A 5 -8.08 33.16 -34.19
N GLN A 6 -8.40 31.90 -33.96
CA GLN A 6 -8.06 31.20 -32.72
C GLN A 6 -6.55 30.86 -32.67
N LYS A 7 -5.86 31.39 -31.65
CA LYS A 7 -4.45 31.08 -31.38
C LYS A 7 -4.35 29.72 -30.67
N LYS A 8 -3.71 28.74 -31.32
CA LYS A 8 -3.36 27.43 -30.72
C LYS A 8 -2.23 27.64 -29.73
N THR A 9 -2.44 27.29 -28.46
CA THR A 9 -1.41 27.30 -27.43
C THR A 9 -0.49 26.06 -27.61
N PRO A 10 0.84 26.22 -27.52
CA PRO A 10 1.77 25.08 -27.65
C PRO A 10 1.74 24.21 -26.40
N ILE A 11 1.63 22.90 -26.62
CA ILE A 11 1.74 21.88 -25.56
C ILE A 11 3.22 21.64 -25.29
N ILE A 12 3.69 22.07 -24.12
CA ILE A 12 5.07 21.80 -23.66
C ILE A 12 5.11 20.39 -23.07
N VAL A 13 5.71 19.44 -23.80
CA VAL A 13 5.98 18.08 -23.31
C VAL A 13 7.29 18.11 -22.51
N MET A 14 7.22 18.11 -21.18
CA MET A 14 8.40 17.96 -20.33
C MET A 14 8.84 16.50 -20.27
N LYS A 15 9.94 16.16 -20.93
CA LYS A 15 10.62 14.87 -20.78
C LYS A 15 11.31 14.83 -19.40
N LYS A 16 10.92 13.88 -18.53
CA LYS A 16 11.61 13.61 -17.26
C LYS A 16 13.04 13.16 -17.53
N LYS A 17 14.05 13.97 -17.15
CA LYS A 17 15.46 13.55 -17.09
C LYS A 17 15.65 12.53 -15.96
N ARG A 18 16.18 11.37 -16.29
CA ARG A 18 16.69 10.41 -15.29
C ARG A 18 18.05 10.93 -14.83
N TYR A 19 18.18 11.19 -13.53
CA TYR A 19 19.46 11.51 -12.91
C TYR A 19 20.19 10.19 -12.66
N VAL A 20 21.34 10.02 -13.28
CA VAL A 20 22.32 8.99 -12.95
C VAL A 20 23.22 9.62 -11.89
N ILE A 21 23.19 9.09 -10.68
CA ILE A 21 24.10 9.47 -9.61
C ILE A 21 25.40 8.69 -9.88
N THR A 22 26.43 9.39 -10.31
CA THR A 22 27.81 8.91 -10.36
C THR A 22 28.51 9.40 -9.11
N ASP A 23 28.89 8.49 -8.22
CA ASP A 23 29.76 8.80 -7.08
C ASP A 23 31.17 9.06 -7.58
N PRO A 24 31.88 10.11 -7.10
CA PRO A 24 33.27 10.33 -7.42
C PRO A 24 34.18 9.43 -6.58
N LEU A 25 35.08 8.74 -7.28
CA LEU A 25 36.17 8.00 -6.72
C LEU A 25 37.09 8.91 -5.86
N THR A 26 37.51 8.39 -4.73
CA THR A 26 38.78 8.81 -4.09
C THR A 26 39.76 7.66 -4.17
N GLU A 27 40.79 7.87 -4.97
CA GLU A 27 42.02 7.05 -5.00
C GLU A 27 42.83 7.30 -3.74
N GLU A 28 43.33 6.24 -3.11
CA GLU A 28 44.69 6.21 -2.57
C GLU A 28 45.26 4.80 -2.55
N GLN A 29 46.42 4.70 -3.17
CA GLN A 29 47.28 3.53 -3.35
C GLN A 29 47.86 3.05 -2.02
N VAL A 30 48.22 1.77 -1.90
CA VAL A 30 49.59 1.28 -1.68
C VAL A 30 49.66 -0.27 -1.77
N THR A 31 50.40 -0.72 -2.75
CA THR A 31 51.37 -1.84 -2.91
C THR A 31 51.27 -3.18 -2.16
N SER A 32 51.44 -4.20 -2.98
CA SER A 32 52.40 -5.33 -2.89
C SER A 32 51.90 -6.72 -2.53
N SER A 33 52.16 -7.62 -3.47
CA SER A 33 52.45 -9.07 -3.36
C SER A 33 51.36 -10.07 -3.78
N ALA A 34 51.53 -10.62 -4.99
CA ALA A 34 51.00 -11.89 -5.48
C ALA A 34 51.90 -13.08 -5.05
N PRO A 35 51.65 -14.36 -5.42
CA PRO A 35 50.44 -15.01 -5.96
C PRO A 35 50.07 -16.34 -5.27
N SER A 36 48.86 -16.87 -5.46
CA SER A 36 48.66 -18.31 -5.55
C SER A 36 47.33 -18.61 -6.26
N GLU A 37 47.45 -19.34 -7.32
CA GLU A 37 46.42 -20.00 -8.13
C GLU A 37 45.48 -20.88 -7.31
N ILE A 38 44.15 -20.74 -7.51
CA ILE A 38 43.21 -21.86 -7.48
C ILE A 38 42.04 -21.55 -8.46
N LEU A 39 41.84 -22.49 -9.39
CA LEU A 39 40.90 -22.49 -10.49
C LEU A 39 39.41 -22.32 -10.06
N PRO A 40 38.57 -21.68 -10.90
CA PRO A 40 37.16 -21.46 -10.61
C PRO A 40 36.32 -22.68 -10.99
N GLY A 41 35.60 -23.21 -10.01
CA GLY A 41 34.44 -24.03 -10.27
C GLY A 41 33.24 -23.13 -10.71
N PRO A 42 32.35 -23.60 -11.60
CA PRO A 42 31.22 -22.81 -12.03
C PRO A 42 30.18 -22.71 -10.91
N VAL A 43 30.12 -21.57 -10.24
CA VAL A 43 28.99 -21.22 -9.39
C VAL A 43 27.84 -20.81 -10.31
N GLU A 44 26.88 -21.71 -10.42
CA GLU A 44 25.55 -21.40 -10.97
C GLU A 44 24.96 -20.23 -10.18
N SER A 45 25.03 -19.06 -10.80
CA SER A 45 24.27 -17.88 -10.41
C SER A 45 22.79 -18.13 -10.72
N SER A 46 22.09 -18.78 -9.82
CA SER A 46 20.64 -18.83 -9.85
C SER A 46 20.08 -17.45 -9.46
N SER A 47 19.99 -16.58 -10.44
CA SER A 47 19.20 -15.36 -10.33
C SER A 47 17.79 -15.74 -9.85
N PRO A 48 17.25 -15.10 -8.78
CA PRO A 48 15.89 -15.37 -8.36
C PRO A 48 14.97 -14.93 -9.50
N ALA A 49 14.34 -15.92 -10.14
CA ALA A 49 13.35 -15.72 -11.18
C ALA A 49 12.36 -14.66 -10.71
N HIS A 50 12.22 -13.62 -11.49
CA HIS A 50 11.24 -12.55 -11.32
C HIS A 50 9.84 -13.18 -11.43
N GLN A 51 9.35 -13.72 -10.31
CA GLN A 51 8.01 -14.29 -10.23
C GLN A 51 7.03 -13.15 -10.46
N THR A 52 6.51 -13.07 -11.68
CA THR A 52 5.33 -12.26 -11.99
C THR A 52 4.28 -12.54 -10.94
N LYS A 53 3.97 -11.52 -10.11
CA LYS A 53 2.96 -11.58 -9.05
C LYS A 53 1.61 -11.88 -9.69
N LYS A 54 1.30 -13.16 -9.95
CA LYS A 54 -0.06 -13.59 -10.26
C LYS A 54 -0.93 -13.08 -9.12
N ASN A 55 -1.98 -12.32 -9.43
CA ASN A 55 -2.96 -11.81 -8.47
C ASN A 55 -3.47 -12.98 -7.64
N ARG A 56 -2.89 -13.23 -6.47
CA ARG A 56 -3.36 -14.22 -5.52
C ARG A 56 -4.75 -13.80 -5.06
N LYS A 57 -5.76 -14.47 -5.57
CA LYS A 57 -7.10 -14.37 -4.99
C LYS A 57 -7.04 -15.07 -3.63
N TRP A 58 -7.10 -14.32 -2.54
CA TRP A 58 -7.20 -14.88 -1.20
C TRP A 58 -8.53 -15.62 -1.04
N THR A 59 -8.49 -16.80 -0.44
CA THR A 59 -9.71 -17.54 -0.10
C THR A 59 -10.50 -16.81 0.99
N PRO A 60 -11.82 -16.96 1.07
CA PRO A 60 -12.64 -16.37 2.14
C PRO A 60 -12.15 -16.78 3.54
N GLU A 61 -11.73 -18.02 3.70
CA GLU A 61 -11.19 -18.56 4.96
C GLU A 61 -9.91 -17.83 5.36
N PHE A 62 -8.97 -17.68 4.43
CA PHE A 62 -7.73 -16.93 4.67
C PHE A 62 -8.01 -15.48 5.08
N ILE A 63 -8.98 -14.83 4.43
CA ILE A 63 -9.40 -13.47 4.77
C ILE A 63 -9.94 -13.41 6.20
N ASN A 64 -10.84 -14.32 6.57
CA ASN A 64 -11.44 -14.34 7.90
C ASN A 64 -10.41 -14.61 8.98
N THR A 65 -9.58 -15.65 8.82
CA THR A 65 -8.51 -15.98 9.76
C THR A 65 -7.53 -14.82 9.93
N SER A 66 -7.12 -14.18 8.82
CA SER A 66 -6.24 -13.02 8.87
C SER A 66 -6.85 -11.85 9.64
N LEU A 67 -8.13 -11.58 9.44
CA LEU A 67 -8.84 -10.51 10.14
C LEU A 67 -9.00 -10.80 11.64
N GLU A 68 -9.27 -12.05 12.00
CA GLU A 68 -9.40 -12.46 13.41
C GLU A 68 -8.07 -12.35 14.14
N LYS A 69 -6.98 -12.82 13.55
CA LYS A 69 -5.64 -12.66 14.11
C LYS A 69 -5.29 -11.18 14.35
N VAL A 70 -5.54 -10.32 13.36
CA VAL A 70 -5.27 -8.88 13.51
C VAL A 70 -6.14 -8.24 14.58
N LYS A 71 -7.39 -8.65 14.73
CA LYS A 71 -8.28 -8.16 15.80
C LYS A 71 -7.83 -8.61 17.18
N ALA A 72 -7.30 -9.83 17.30
CA ALA A 72 -6.83 -10.38 18.56
C ALA A 72 -5.50 -9.73 19.00
N LEU A 73 -4.56 -9.56 18.07
CA LEU A 73 -3.24 -9.01 18.35
C LEU A 73 -3.23 -7.50 18.54
N PHE A 74 -4.10 -6.78 17.80
CA PHE A 74 -4.15 -5.31 17.84
C PHE A 74 -5.55 -4.80 18.25
N PRO A 75 -6.02 -5.08 19.46
CA PRO A 75 -7.35 -4.64 19.93
C PRO A 75 -7.46 -3.11 19.97
N LEU A 76 -6.37 -2.40 20.21
CA LEU A 76 -6.31 -0.93 20.28
C LEU A 76 -6.56 -0.23 18.92
N LEU A 77 -6.39 -0.96 17.82
CA LEU A 77 -6.75 -0.47 16.48
C LEU A 77 -8.26 -0.54 16.22
N ARG A 78 -9.04 -1.16 17.09
CA ARG A 78 -10.51 -1.20 16.98
C ARG A 78 -11.11 0.08 17.52
N ALA A 79 -12.15 0.56 16.85
CA ALA A 79 -12.95 1.65 17.37
C ALA A 79 -14.11 1.11 18.21
N GLU A 80 -14.51 1.84 19.24
CA GLU A 80 -15.61 1.49 20.13
C GLU A 80 -16.93 1.31 19.38
N GLU A 81 -17.18 2.16 18.38
CA GLU A 81 -18.34 2.10 17.47
C GLU A 81 -18.30 0.92 16.47
N GLY A 82 -17.30 0.06 16.58
CA GLY A 82 -17.04 -1.06 15.68
C GLY A 82 -16.22 -0.69 14.44
N GLY A 83 -15.51 -1.68 13.93
CA GLY A 83 -14.55 -1.52 12.83
C GLY A 83 -13.17 -1.08 13.33
N PHE A 84 -12.37 -0.53 12.44
CA PHE A 84 -10.99 -0.10 12.74
C PHE A 84 -10.86 1.42 12.73
N ARG A 85 -9.99 1.93 13.59
CA ARG A 85 -9.55 3.33 13.59
C ARG A 85 -8.72 3.63 12.34
N PRO A 86 -8.58 4.89 11.91
CA PRO A 86 -7.66 5.24 10.82
C PRO A 86 -6.24 4.80 11.17
N LEU A 87 -5.64 3.99 10.30
CA LEU A 87 -4.31 3.44 10.51
C LEU A 87 -3.22 4.46 10.18
N LYS A 88 -2.11 4.44 10.95
CA LYS A 88 -0.90 5.21 10.68
C LYS A 88 -0.38 4.93 9.26
N ILE A 89 0.13 5.95 8.59
CA ILE A 89 0.83 5.77 7.31
C ILE A 89 2.13 5.00 7.58
N GLY A 90 2.37 3.94 6.79
CA GLY A 90 3.54 3.08 7.00
C GLY A 90 3.39 2.04 8.12
N ILE A 91 2.21 1.87 8.73
CA ILE A 91 1.93 0.89 9.79
C ILE A 91 2.40 -0.54 9.47
N THR A 92 2.48 -0.89 8.18
CA THR A 92 3.00 -2.20 7.75
C THR A 92 4.42 -2.43 8.22
N ARG A 93 5.26 -1.38 8.31
CA ARG A 93 6.61 -1.49 8.84
C ARG A 93 6.58 -1.80 10.32
N ASP A 94 5.78 -1.07 11.09
CA ASP A 94 5.62 -1.29 12.54
C ASP A 94 5.15 -2.75 12.81
N VAL A 95 4.23 -3.27 12.00
CA VAL A 95 3.76 -4.67 12.12
C VAL A 95 4.84 -5.66 11.69
N THR A 96 5.66 -5.34 10.69
CA THR A 96 6.77 -6.22 10.29
C THR A 96 7.78 -6.33 11.43
N ASP A 97 8.11 -5.21 12.07
CA ASP A 97 9.02 -5.17 13.23
C ASP A 97 8.41 -5.93 14.42
N PHE A 98 7.10 -5.79 14.66
CA PHE A 98 6.37 -6.55 15.68
C PHE A 98 6.43 -8.06 15.43
N ILE A 99 6.20 -8.51 14.19
CA ILE A 99 6.27 -9.94 13.81
C ILE A 99 7.69 -10.48 14.02
N ALA A 100 8.72 -9.69 13.68
CA ALA A 100 10.11 -10.09 13.87
C ALA A 100 10.48 -10.25 15.36
N GLN A 101 9.91 -9.41 16.22
CA GLN A 101 10.14 -9.45 17.68
C GLN A 101 9.27 -10.53 18.38
N ASN A 102 8.16 -10.92 17.79
CA ASN A 102 7.18 -11.84 18.36
C ASN A 102 6.84 -12.98 17.38
N PRO A 103 7.76 -13.91 17.13
CA PRO A 103 7.53 -15.02 16.19
C PRO A 103 6.34 -15.91 16.62
N ASP A 104 6.10 -16.03 17.93
CA ASP A 104 5.03 -16.85 18.51
C ASP A 104 3.64 -16.20 18.38
N ALA A 105 3.54 -14.96 17.96
CA ALA A 105 2.26 -14.28 17.75
C ALA A 105 1.40 -14.91 16.64
N GLY A 106 1.99 -15.80 15.83
CA GLY A 106 1.30 -16.55 14.79
C GLY A 106 0.70 -15.70 13.66
N LEU A 107 1.14 -14.44 13.52
CA LEU A 107 0.76 -13.55 12.44
C LEU A 107 1.88 -13.51 11.39
N THR A 108 1.54 -13.74 10.15
CA THR A 108 2.49 -13.62 9.03
C THR A 108 2.28 -12.33 8.27
N LEU A 109 3.33 -11.86 7.57
CA LEU A 109 3.24 -10.65 6.75
C LEU A 109 2.16 -10.74 5.64
N PRO A 110 1.97 -11.88 4.92
CA PRO A 110 0.87 -12.03 3.97
C PRO A 110 -0.52 -11.93 4.62
N GLU A 111 -0.71 -12.45 5.83
CA GLU A 111 -1.97 -12.33 6.58
C GLU A 111 -2.23 -10.88 6.97
N TRP A 112 -1.21 -10.15 7.45
CA TRP A 112 -1.32 -8.72 7.71
C TRP A 112 -1.70 -7.94 6.45
N GLN A 113 -1.02 -8.18 5.32
CA GLN A 113 -1.31 -7.50 4.06
C GLN A 113 -2.74 -7.76 3.58
N CYS A 114 -3.22 -8.99 3.74
CA CYS A 114 -4.60 -9.37 3.44
C CYS A 114 -5.57 -8.58 4.33
N ALA A 115 -5.39 -8.64 5.64
CA ALA A 115 -6.25 -7.96 6.61
C ALA A 115 -6.26 -6.45 6.39
N ALA A 116 -5.10 -5.81 6.26
CA ALA A 116 -4.97 -4.38 6.04
C ALA A 116 -5.71 -3.93 4.77
N ARG A 117 -5.58 -4.69 3.67
CA ARG A 117 -6.29 -4.41 2.42
C ARG A 117 -7.81 -4.50 2.58
N ILE A 118 -8.30 -5.46 3.34
CA ILE A 118 -9.74 -5.60 3.60
C ILE A 118 -10.23 -4.49 4.54
N ILE A 119 -9.49 -4.20 5.61
CA ILE A 119 -9.82 -3.15 6.60
C ILE A 119 -9.95 -1.79 5.91
N THR A 120 -8.94 -1.40 5.14
CA THR A 120 -8.88 -0.08 4.49
C THR A 120 -9.95 0.13 3.42
N ARG A 121 -10.58 -0.96 2.94
CA ARG A 121 -11.69 -0.92 1.98
C ARG A 121 -13.07 -0.99 2.60
N ARG A 122 -13.19 -1.19 3.92
CA ARG A 122 -14.48 -1.26 4.59
C ARG A 122 -15.13 0.12 4.63
N TRP A 123 -16.47 0.15 4.51
CA TRP A 123 -17.27 1.37 4.49
C TRP A 123 -16.97 2.26 5.70
N LYS A 124 -17.15 1.74 6.91
CA LYS A 124 -16.89 2.48 8.16
C LYS A 124 -15.46 3.03 8.28
N TYR A 125 -14.47 2.34 7.72
CA TYR A 125 -13.10 2.85 7.68
C TYR A 125 -12.97 4.05 6.75
N LEU A 126 -13.55 3.95 5.55
CA LEU A 126 -13.56 5.03 4.56
C LEU A 126 -14.30 6.26 5.06
N GLU A 127 -15.41 6.10 5.78
CA GLU A 127 -16.12 7.20 6.42
C GLU A 127 -15.22 7.94 7.42
N ARG A 128 -14.48 7.22 8.27
CA ARG A 128 -13.56 7.83 9.24
C ARG A 128 -12.42 8.60 8.59
N ILE A 129 -11.85 8.09 7.51
CA ILE A 129 -10.78 8.80 6.78
C ILE A 129 -11.32 9.85 5.80
N SER A 130 -12.63 9.97 5.62
CA SER A 130 -13.25 11.03 4.82
C SER A 130 -13.27 12.39 5.51
N VAL A 131 -12.99 12.41 6.82
CA VAL A 131 -12.92 13.62 7.65
C VAL A 131 -11.46 14.10 7.69
N PRO A 132 -11.16 15.29 7.17
CA PRO A 132 -9.81 15.87 7.28
C PRO A 132 -9.48 16.15 8.74
N GLY A 133 -8.22 15.97 9.12
CA GLY A 133 -7.79 16.14 10.51
C GLY A 133 -8.11 14.96 11.43
N ALA A 134 -8.79 13.91 10.97
CA ALA A 134 -9.03 12.71 11.77
C ALA A 134 -7.70 12.08 12.19
N LEU A 135 -7.59 11.67 13.46
CA LEU A 135 -6.38 11.09 14.02
C LEU A 135 -6.12 9.69 13.42
N ARG A 136 -4.87 9.41 13.09
CA ARG A 136 -4.36 8.09 12.69
C ARG A 136 -3.67 7.43 13.88
N TYR A 137 -3.75 6.12 13.98
CA TYR A 137 -3.28 5.35 15.13
C TYR A 137 -2.24 4.32 14.74
N GLY A 138 -1.20 4.19 15.56
CA GLY A 138 -0.20 3.13 15.50
C GLY A 138 -0.72 1.81 16.07
N ILE A 139 0.10 0.76 16.03
CA ILE A 139 -0.24 -0.57 16.61
C ILE A 139 -0.40 -0.52 18.13
N ASP A 140 0.22 0.45 18.78
CA ASP A 140 0.16 0.79 20.20
C ASP A 140 -1.14 1.53 20.59
N GLY A 141 -1.99 1.86 19.61
CA GLY A 141 -3.19 2.64 19.81
C GLY A 141 -2.97 4.12 20.05
N LEU A 142 -1.73 4.62 19.97
CA LEU A 142 -1.40 6.03 20.14
C LEU A 142 -1.60 6.81 18.83
N PRO A 143 -1.96 8.10 18.91
CA PRO A 143 -2.06 8.96 17.74
C PRO A 143 -0.70 9.11 17.05
N ALA A 144 -0.66 8.86 15.76
CA ALA A 144 0.57 8.85 14.96
C ALA A 144 0.41 9.61 13.64
N GLY A 145 -0.32 10.69 13.65
CA GLY A 145 -0.58 11.57 12.53
C GLY A 145 -2.04 11.88 12.32
N VAL A 146 -2.33 12.61 11.28
CA VAL A 146 -3.68 13.04 10.91
C VAL A 146 -3.97 12.73 9.43
N VAL A 147 -5.25 12.64 9.11
CA VAL A 147 -5.70 12.49 7.72
C VAL A 147 -5.63 13.85 7.04
N SER A 148 -4.91 13.92 5.93
CA SER A 148 -4.81 15.14 5.13
C SER A 148 -6.11 15.41 4.35
N GLU A 149 -6.31 16.67 3.92
CA GLU A 149 -7.46 17.04 3.06
C GLU A 149 -7.46 16.24 1.74
N HIS A 150 -6.28 16.00 1.17
CA HIS A 150 -6.15 15.22 -0.05
C HIS A 150 -6.64 13.77 0.13
N GLU A 151 -6.23 13.12 1.22
CA GLU A 151 -6.63 11.74 1.54
C GLU A 151 -8.13 11.66 1.85
N ALA A 152 -8.66 12.63 2.60
CA ALA A 152 -10.09 12.70 2.92
C ALA A 152 -10.94 12.89 1.65
N ARG A 153 -10.49 13.73 0.71
CA ARG A 153 -11.14 13.91 -0.59
C ARG A 153 -11.13 12.63 -1.41
N HIS A 154 -10.01 11.92 -1.44
CA HIS A 154 -9.90 10.63 -2.12
C HIS A 154 -10.84 9.58 -1.52
N ALA A 155 -10.93 9.51 -0.20
CA ALA A 155 -11.86 8.60 0.50
C ALA A 155 -13.32 8.92 0.16
N ARG A 156 -13.72 10.19 0.16
CA ARG A 156 -15.06 10.65 -0.24
C ARG A 156 -15.40 10.26 -1.68
N ALA A 157 -14.47 10.48 -2.61
CA ALA A 157 -14.64 10.10 -4.01
C ALA A 157 -14.83 8.57 -4.17
N PHE A 158 -14.07 7.78 -3.42
CA PHE A 158 -14.19 6.34 -3.43
C PHE A 158 -15.54 5.84 -2.87
N LEU A 159 -16.02 6.44 -1.77
CA LEU A 159 -17.35 6.17 -1.21
C LEU A 159 -18.46 6.50 -2.21
N ALA A 160 -18.39 7.67 -2.85
CA ALA A 160 -19.37 8.10 -3.86
C ALA A 160 -19.41 7.12 -5.05
N SER A 161 -18.25 6.70 -5.55
CA SER A 161 -18.15 5.70 -6.63
C SER A 161 -18.79 4.37 -6.25
N ARG A 162 -18.59 3.89 -5.02
CA ARG A 162 -19.23 2.64 -4.54
C ARG A 162 -20.73 2.76 -4.40
N LEU A 163 -21.24 3.91 -3.95
CA LEU A 163 -22.68 4.17 -3.89
C LEU A 163 -23.30 4.16 -5.29
N ALA A 164 -22.67 4.86 -6.25
CA ALA A 164 -23.14 4.88 -7.63
C ALA A 164 -23.18 3.47 -8.26
N SER A 165 -22.18 2.65 -7.98
CA SER A 165 -22.13 1.25 -8.45
C SER A 165 -23.24 0.39 -7.84
N LYS A 166 -23.53 0.58 -6.54
CA LYS A 166 -24.59 -0.15 -5.85
C LYS A 166 -25.97 0.20 -6.41
N ASN A 167 -26.23 1.49 -6.68
CA ASN A 167 -27.49 1.95 -7.24
C ASN A 167 -27.72 1.43 -8.67
N LYS A 168 -26.67 1.36 -9.49
CA LYS A 168 -26.76 0.76 -10.84
C LYS A 168 -27.16 -0.72 -10.78
N ASN A 169 -26.59 -1.48 -9.85
CA ASN A 169 -26.92 -2.91 -9.72
C ASN A 169 -28.33 -3.16 -9.21
N ASN A 170 -28.84 -2.32 -8.29
CA ASN A 170 -30.20 -2.44 -7.79
C ASN A 170 -31.24 -2.09 -8.89
N GLY A 171 -31.01 -1.03 -9.67
CA GLY A 171 -31.89 -0.66 -10.78
C GLY A 171 -31.89 -1.65 -11.96
N ALA A 172 -30.84 -2.45 -12.13
CA ALA A 172 -30.80 -3.52 -13.12
C ALA A 172 -31.63 -4.74 -12.69
N ASN A 173 -31.70 -5.01 -11.39
CA ASN A 173 -32.44 -6.17 -10.85
C ASN A 173 -33.94 -5.94 -10.84
N GLU A 174 -34.39 -4.69 -10.70
CA GLU A 174 -35.86 -4.36 -10.80
C GLU A 174 -36.38 -4.47 -12.24
N LYS A 175 -35.55 -4.21 -13.25
CA LYS A 175 -35.97 -4.34 -14.65
C LYS A 175 -36.01 -5.78 -15.18
N SER A 176 -35.49 -6.75 -14.44
CA SER A 176 -35.52 -8.19 -14.82
C SER A 176 -36.65 -8.95 -14.12
N ALA A 177 -37.48 -8.27 -13.32
CA ALA A 177 -38.58 -8.87 -12.54
C ALA A 177 -39.98 -8.53 -13.08
N ILE A 178 -40.05 -7.97 -14.31
CA ILE A 178 -41.35 -7.67 -14.98
C ILE A 178 -41.50 -8.57 -16.23
#